data_3e21bbd97625bc20e4300cf5abdefce8
#
_entry.id   3e21bbd97625bc20e4300cf5abdefce8
#
_cell.length_a   1.000
_cell.length_b   1.000
_cell.length_c   1.000
_cell.angle_alpha   90.00
_cell.angle_beta   90.00
_cell.angle_gamma   90.00
#
_symmetry.space_group_name_H-M   'P 1'
#
loop_
_entity.id
_entity.type
_entity.pdbx_description
1 polymer ?
#
loop_
_entity_poly.entity_id
_entity_poly.type
_entity_poly.pdbx_seq_one_letter_code
_entity_poly.pdbx_strand_id
1 'polypeptide(L)'
;MPETDQGSPTRAGRVAWSCTCFNTRRAARAVTAYYDRALAPSGVTASQISMLGGIKMTGPAPIQRLSEVLDLDHTTLTRNLKLLADAGWITAHPG
;
A
#
# COMPACT_ATOMS: atom_id res chain seq x y z
N MET A 1 -3.12 -8.09 -20.43
CA MET A 1 -3.38 -9.53 -20.56
C MET A 1 -2.91 -10.02 -21.91
N PRO A 2 -1.94 -10.87 -21.93
CA PRO A 2 -1.54 -11.44 -23.21
C PRO A 2 -2.67 -12.27 -23.81
N GLU A 3 -2.85 -12.11 -25.08
CA GLU A 3 -3.90 -12.81 -25.79
C GLU A 3 -3.31 -14.00 -26.52
N THR A 4 -3.68 -15.20 -26.10
CA THR A 4 -3.16 -16.40 -26.70
C THR A 4 -4.19 -17.12 -27.55
N ASP A 5 -5.46 -16.81 -27.38
CA ASP A 5 -6.53 -17.38 -28.18
C ASP A 5 -7.11 -16.30 -29.07
N GLN A 6 -7.33 -16.64 -30.31
CA GLN A 6 -7.82 -15.71 -31.31
C GLN A 6 -9.27 -15.32 -31.03
N GLY A 7 -9.46 -14.26 -30.25
CA GLY A 7 -10.77 -13.77 -29.94
C GLY A 7 -11.52 -14.48 -28.83
N SER A 8 -10.96 -15.58 -28.31
CA SER A 8 -11.54 -16.30 -27.17
C SER A 8 -10.57 -16.27 -26.00
N PRO A 9 -11.02 -15.91 -24.81
CA PRO A 9 -10.12 -15.93 -23.67
C PRO A 9 -9.71 -17.37 -23.35
N THR A 10 -8.44 -17.56 -23.05
CA THR A 10 -7.95 -18.83 -22.55
C THR A 10 -8.55 -19.12 -21.19
N ARG A 11 -8.42 -20.37 -20.72
CA ARG A 11 -8.80 -20.70 -19.36
C ARG A 11 -8.03 -19.83 -18.37
N ALA A 12 -6.72 -19.66 -18.57
CA ALA A 12 -5.90 -18.80 -17.72
C ALA A 12 -6.38 -17.36 -17.75
N GLY A 13 -6.74 -16.86 -18.93
CA GLY A 13 -7.28 -15.52 -19.07
C GLY A 13 -8.60 -15.33 -18.33
N ARG A 14 -9.50 -16.33 -18.42
CA ARG A 14 -10.77 -16.26 -17.70
C ARG A 14 -10.56 -16.28 -16.18
N VAL A 15 -9.64 -17.13 -15.71
CA VAL A 15 -9.30 -17.18 -14.30
C VAL A 15 -8.77 -15.83 -13.82
N ALA A 16 -7.88 -15.22 -14.59
CA ALA A 16 -7.32 -13.93 -14.23
C ALA A 16 -8.41 -12.86 -14.13
N TRP A 17 -9.31 -12.79 -15.11
CA TRP A 17 -10.38 -11.79 -15.10
C TRP A 17 -11.37 -11.98 -13.97
N SER A 18 -11.62 -13.23 -13.56
CA SER A 18 -12.54 -13.52 -12.47
C SER A 18 -11.85 -13.64 -11.12
N CYS A 19 -10.51 -13.59 -11.08
CA CYS A 19 -9.77 -13.76 -9.85
C CYS A 19 -9.92 -12.55 -8.95
N THR A 20 -10.38 -12.76 -7.73
CA THR A 20 -10.56 -11.69 -6.75
C THR A 20 -9.23 -10.99 -6.45
N CYS A 21 -8.16 -11.75 -6.31
CA CYS A 21 -6.85 -11.20 -6.04
C CYS A 21 -6.39 -10.26 -7.15
N PHE A 22 -6.51 -10.70 -8.41
CA PHE A 22 -6.11 -9.90 -9.56
C PHE A 22 -6.92 -8.61 -9.63
N ASN A 23 -8.23 -8.70 -9.49
CA ASN A 23 -9.11 -7.55 -9.59
C ASN A 23 -8.95 -6.59 -8.41
N THR A 24 -8.71 -7.14 -7.22
CA THR A 24 -8.46 -6.33 -6.04
C THR A 24 -7.17 -5.52 -6.19
N ARG A 25 -6.13 -6.14 -6.74
CA ARG A 25 -4.87 -5.43 -6.98
C ARG A 25 -5.03 -4.32 -8.01
N ARG A 26 -5.79 -4.58 -9.07
CA ARG A 26 -6.07 -3.56 -10.07
C ARG A 26 -6.82 -2.38 -9.46
N ALA A 27 -7.86 -2.68 -8.69
CA ALA A 27 -8.64 -1.65 -8.03
C ALA A 27 -7.78 -0.85 -7.05
N ALA A 28 -6.96 -1.53 -6.27
CA ALA A 28 -6.09 -0.87 -5.31
C ALA A 28 -5.10 0.07 -6.01
N ARG A 29 -4.50 -0.37 -7.12
CA ARG A 29 -3.58 0.48 -7.87
C ARG A 29 -4.27 1.69 -8.45
N ALA A 30 -5.49 1.53 -8.98
CA ALA A 30 -6.24 2.64 -9.55
C ALA A 30 -6.60 3.66 -8.47
N VAL A 31 -7.07 3.21 -7.32
CA VAL A 31 -7.41 4.08 -6.20
C VAL A 31 -6.16 4.79 -5.69
N THR A 32 -5.06 4.04 -5.52
CA THR A 32 -3.80 4.62 -5.06
C THR A 32 -3.31 5.71 -5.99
N ALA A 33 -3.36 5.46 -7.30
CA ALA A 33 -2.93 6.45 -8.29
C ALA A 33 -3.79 7.72 -8.22
N TYR A 34 -5.08 7.56 -8.03
CA TYR A 34 -5.98 8.69 -7.88
C TYR A 34 -5.61 9.56 -6.69
N TYR A 35 -5.43 8.92 -5.53
CA TYR A 35 -5.07 9.65 -4.33
C TYR A 35 -3.67 10.26 -4.41
N ASP A 36 -2.72 9.56 -5.03
CA ASP A 36 -1.37 10.10 -5.19
C ASP A 36 -1.38 11.38 -6.02
N ARG A 37 -2.21 11.43 -7.07
CA ARG A 37 -2.33 12.66 -7.86
C ARG A 37 -2.94 13.79 -7.05
N ALA A 38 -3.96 13.49 -6.27
CA ALA A 38 -4.62 14.50 -5.45
C ALA A 38 -3.71 14.99 -4.33
N LEU A 39 -2.86 14.13 -3.79
CA LEU A 39 -1.97 14.46 -2.68
C LEU A 39 -0.63 15.03 -3.12
N ALA A 40 -0.32 14.96 -4.41
CA ALA A 40 1.00 15.40 -4.90
C ALA A 40 1.44 16.78 -4.40
N PRO A 41 0.57 17.80 -4.38
CA PRO A 41 0.98 19.11 -3.85
C PRO A 41 1.43 19.07 -2.40
N SER A 42 0.93 18.11 -1.61
CA SER A 42 1.31 18.00 -0.19
C SER A 42 2.64 17.27 0.01
N GLY A 43 3.16 16.62 -1.02
CA GLY A 43 4.39 15.86 -0.91
C GLY A 43 4.26 14.51 -0.24
N VAL A 44 3.04 14.01 -0.05
CA VAL A 44 2.82 12.69 0.54
C VAL A 44 2.08 11.80 -0.45
N THR A 45 2.24 10.49 -0.28
CA THR A 45 1.55 9.50 -1.09
C THR A 45 0.37 8.91 -0.33
N ALA A 46 -0.51 8.22 -1.06
CA ALA A 46 -1.64 7.53 -0.44
C ALA A 46 -1.16 6.50 0.59
N SER A 47 -0.09 5.77 0.28
CA SER A 47 0.47 4.79 1.22
C SER A 47 0.98 5.45 2.48
N GLN A 48 1.63 6.59 2.35
CA GLN A 48 2.13 7.35 3.50
C GLN A 48 0.99 7.86 4.39
N ILE A 49 -0.08 8.38 3.77
CA ILE A 49 -1.25 8.85 4.53
C ILE A 49 -1.89 7.70 5.29
N SER A 50 -2.03 6.55 4.66
CA SER A 50 -2.61 5.37 5.31
C SER A 50 -1.77 4.95 6.50
N MET A 51 -0.45 4.96 6.34
CA MET A 51 0.46 4.59 7.41
C MET A 51 0.40 5.59 8.56
N LEU A 52 0.39 6.88 8.24
CA LEU A 52 0.27 7.92 9.27
C LEU A 52 -1.03 7.78 10.06
N GLY A 53 -2.13 7.48 9.36
CA GLY A 53 -3.40 7.25 10.02
C GLY A 53 -3.35 6.09 10.98
N GLY A 54 -2.75 4.98 10.55
CA GLY A 54 -2.59 3.80 11.39
C GLY A 54 -1.72 4.08 12.61
N ILE A 55 -0.63 4.80 12.42
CA ILE A 55 0.26 5.17 13.51
C ILE A 55 -0.47 6.05 14.53
N LYS A 56 -1.21 7.03 14.04
CA LYS A 56 -1.93 7.94 14.91
C LYS A 56 -2.99 7.21 15.73
N MET A 57 -3.73 6.32 15.10
CA MET A 57 -4.77 5.56 15.79
C MET A 57 -4.20 4.59 16.82
N THR A 58 -3.05 4.02 16.54
CA THR A 58 -2.42 3.05 17.43
C THR A 58 -1.75 3.75 18.62
N GLY A 59 -1.26 4.98 18.41
CA GLY A 59 -0.47 5.70 19.39
C GLY A 59 0.97 5.20 19.43
N PRO A 60 1.77 5.65 20.37
CA PRO A 60 3.15 5.18 20.49
C PRO A 60 3.18 3.66 20.66
N ALA A 61 3.94 2.99 19.80
CA ALA A 61 3.94 1.53 19.79
C ALA A 61 5.25 0.99 19.23
N PRO A 62 5.64 -0.22 19.64
CA PRO A 62 6.79 -0.87 19.03
C PRO A 62 6.48 -1.29 17.61
N ILE A 63 7.55 -1.49 16.82
CA ILE A 63 7.44 -1.85 15.41
C ILE A 63 6.59 -3.12 15.23
N GLN A 64 6.73 -4.08 16.11
CA GLN A 64 5.96 -5.32 16.00
C GLN A 64 4.46 -5.06 16.04
N ARG A 65 4.03 -4.19 16.95
CA ARG A 65 2.61 -3.84 17.05
C ARG A 65 2.13 -3.11 15.79
N LEU A 66 2.93 -2.19 15.28
CA LEU A 66 2.59 -1.48 14.06
C LEU A 66 2.52 -2.41 12.86
N SER A 67 3.42 -3.38 12.80
CA SER A 67 3.39 -4.39 11.75
C SER A 67 2.05 -5.15 11.73
N GLU A 68 1.56 -5.51 12.89
CA GLU A 68 0.28 -6.21 13.01
C GLU A 68 -0.88 -5.31 12.61
N VAL A 69 -0.93 -4.09 13.11
CA VAL A 69 -2.02 -3.15 12.85
C VAL A 69 -2.08 -2.77 11.39
N LEU A 70 -0.93 -2.51 10.77
CA LEU A 70 -0.85 -2.07 9.39
C LEU A 70 -0.79 -3.23 8.40
N ASP A 71 -0.67 -4.46 8.90
CA ASP A 71 -0.56 -5.65 8.06
C ASP A 71 0.57 -5.52 7.05
N LEU A 72 1.73 -5.09 7.52
CA LEU A 72 2.93 -4.94 6.71
C LEU A 72 4.06 -5.79 7.28
N ASP A 73 4.88 -6.32 6.38
CA ASP A 73 6.07 -7.03 6.83
C ASP A 73 7.09 -6.04 7.42
N HIS A 74 7.98 -6.57 8.24
CA HIS A 74 8.92 -5.76 9.00
C HIS A 74 9.83 -4.91 8.11
N THR A 75 10.30 -5.48 7.02
CA THR A 75 11.21 -4.77 6.11
C THR A 75 10.52 -3.59 5.44
N THR A 76 9.30 -3.81 4.93
CA THR A 76 8.52 -2.77 4.29
C THR A 76 8.17 -1.68 5.29
N LEU A 77 7.75 -2.07 6.49
CA LEU A 77 7.40 -1.12 7.54
C LEU A 77 8.61 -0.26 7.92
N THR A 78 9.75 -0.88 8.17
CA THR A 78 10.96 -0.16 8.58
C THR A 78 11.38 0.86 7.52
N ARG A 79 11.35 0.47 6.25
CA ARG A 79 11.70 1.36 5.16
C ARG A 79 10.77 2.56 5.09
N ASN A 80 9.47 2.31 5.20
CA ASN A 80 8.48 3.38 5.13
C ASN A 80 8.53 4.30 6.34
N LEU A 81 8.77 3.74 7.53
CA LEU A 81 8.92 4.55 8.72
C LEU A 81 10.12 5.48 8.62
N LYS A 82 11.22 5.00 8.03
CA LYS A 82 12.39 5.84 7.84
C LYS A 82 12.07 7.00 6.91
N LEU A 83 11.35 6.75 5.82
CA LEU A 83 10.97 7.81 4.90
C LEU A 83 10.09 8.86 5.58
N LEU A 84 9.14 8.42 6.40
CA LEU A 84 8.27 9.34 7.14
C LEU A 84 9.03 10.14 8.18
N ALA A 85 9.97 9.50 8.88
CA ALA A 85 10.79 10.19 9.87
C ALA A 85 11.70 11.21 9.20
N ASP A 86 12.33 10.84 8.08
CA ASP A 86 13.22 11.75 7.34
C ASP A 86 12.44 12.95 6.81
N ALA A 87 11.17 12.76 6.46
CA ALA A 87 10.32 13.85 5.99
C ALA A 87 9.73 14.69 7.13
N GLY A 88 9.94 14.29 8.37
CA GLY A 88 9.47 15.05 9.53
C GLY A 88 8.04 14.75 9.96
N TRP A 89 7.41 13.74 9.39
CA TRP A 89 6.03 13.40 9.72
C TRP A 89 5.90 12.62 11.03
N ILE A 90 6.92 11.87 11.40
CA ILE A 90 6.91 11.07 12.63
C ILE A 90 8.24 11.22 13.34
N THR A 91 8.25 10.85 14.61
CA THR A 91 9.45 10.79 15.42
C THR A 91 9.66 9.36 15.89
N ALA A 92 10.88 8.84 15.71
CA ALA A 92 11.23 7.51 16.21
C ALA A 92 11.99 7.67 17.52
N HIS A 93 11.55 6.94 18.52
CA HIS A 93 12.22 6.94 19.82
C HIS A 93 12.88 5.59 20.06
N PRO A 94 14.06 5.56 20.68
CA PRO A 94 14.68 4.30 21.08
C PRO A 94 13.74 3.57 22.03
N GLY A 95 13.51 2.30 21.72
CA GLY A 95 12.47 1.53 22.35
C GLY A 95 12.76 1.02 23.73
#